data_dce08fbac63a08d6eaa9cae6a82ed634
#
_entry.id   dce08fbac63a08d6eaa9cae6a82ed634
#
_cell.length_a   1.000
_cell.length_b   1.000
_cell.length_c   1.000
_cell.angle_alpha   90.00
_cell.angle_beta   90.00
_cell.angle_gamma   90.00
#
_symmetry.space_group_name_H-M   'P 1'
#
loop_
_entity.id
_entity.type
_entity.pdbx_description
1 polymer ?
#
loop_
_entity_poly.entity_id
_entity_poly.type
_entity_poly.pdbx_seq_one_letter_code
_entity_poly.pdbx_strand_id
1 'polypeptide(L)'
;LKDTIRYYTREAGVRGLDRDIAKICRKIVTEHVRDGRASTDCIGSEQLEKLLGVRRFDYGRAEAENQIGQVTGLAWTQVGGELLTIESAAIPGKGRVIKTGSLGDVMQESIQAALTVVRSRAKALGIRKDFHQENDLHIHVPEGATPKDGPSAGVGMCTALVSVLTGIPVKSNVAMTGEITLR
;
A
#
# COMPACT_ATOMS: atom_id res chain seq x y z
N LEU A 1 -2.30 14.87 19.10
CA LEU A 1 -3.16 15.17 17.97
C LEU A 1 -2.75 14.43 16.70
N LYS A 2 -1.47 14.50 16.24
CA LYS A 2 -1.00 13.80 15.02
C LYS A 2 -1.29 12.31 15.06
N ASP A 3 -1.06 11.66 16.17
CA ASP A 3 -1.28 10.21 16.31
C ASP A 3 -2.76 9.84 16.42
N THR A 4 -3.59 10.74 16.96
CA THR A 4 -5.05 10.58 16.89
C THR A 4 -5.53 10.60 15.45
N ILE A 5 -5.03 11.53 14.64
CA ILE A 5 -5.34 11.58 13.20
C ILE A 5 -4.85 10.31 12.49
N ARG A 6 -3.59 9.91 12.69
CA ARG A 6 -2.96 8.80 11.98
C ARG A 6 -3.56 7.44 12.28
N TYR A 7 -3.90 7.19 13.54
CA TYR A 7 -4.23 5.84 14.01
C TYR A 7 -5.71 5.65 14.37
N TYR A 8 -6.49 6.72 14.49
CA TYR A 8 -7.88 6.63 14.92
C TYR A 8 -8.90 7.23 13.95
N THR A 9 -8.46 8.07 12.99
CA THR A 9 -9.36 8.68 12.00
C THR A 9 -8.93 8.36 10.58
N ARG A 10 -9.93 8.23 9.67
CA ARG A 10 -9.72 8.07 8.22
C ARG A 10 -10.91 8.72 7.53
N GLU A 11 -10.85 10.04 7.39
CA GLU A 11 -11.95 10.85 6.90
C GLU A 11 -11.44 12.09 6.15
N ALA A 12 -12.22 12.56 5.19
CA ALA A 12 -11.91 13.79 4.44
C ALA A 12 -12.15 15.08 5.24
N GLY A 13 -12.84 14.98 6.38
CA GLY A 13 -13.14 16.08 7.30
C GLY A 13 -12.50 15.91 8.66
N VAL A 14 -13.11 16.50 9.68
CA VAL A 14 -12.61 16.48 11.06
C VAL A 14 -13.67 16.01 12.08
N ARG A 15 -14.82 15.50 11.62
CA ARG A 15 -15.92 15.13 12.51
C ARG A 15 -15.58 13.94 13.41
N GLY A 16 -14.88 12.94 12.89
CA GLY A 16 -14.40 11.79 13.67
C GLY A 16 -13.33 12.22 14.67
N LEU A 17 -12.39 13.06 14.22
CA LEU A 17 -11.37 13.65 15.08
C LEU A 17 -11.98 14.43 16.24
N ASP A 18 -12.98 15.28 15.98
CA ASP A 18 -13.71 16.03 17.02
C ASP A 18 -14.33 15.09 18.05
N ARG A 19 -15.00 14.02 17.61
CA ARG A 19 -15.59 13.01 18.49
C ARG A 19 -14.55 12.29 19.34
N ASP A 20 -13.40 11.93 18.76
CA ASP A 20 -12.34 11.26 19.49
C ASP A 20 -11.66 12.19 20.50
N ILE A 21 -11.45 13.46 20.18
CA ILE A 21 -10.98 14.48 21.13
C ILE A 21 -12.00 14.65 22.27
N ALA A 22 -13.28 14.80 21.97
CA ALA A 22 -14.32 14.91 22.97
C ALA A 22 -14.40 13.65 23.86
N LYS A 23 -14.16 12.44 23.31
CA LYS A 23 -14.08 11.20 24.08
C LYS A 23 -12.89 11.19 25.04
N ILE A 24 -11.72 11.66 24.58
CA ILE A 24 -10.52 11.82 25.41
C ILE A 24 -10.82 12.75 26.59
N CYS A 25 -11.36 13.95 26.33
CA CYS A 25 -11.70 14.93 27.36
C CYS A 25 -12.68 14.35 28.39
N ARG A 26 -13.75 13.69 27.94
CA ARG A 26 -14.72 13.08 28.86
C ARG A 26 -14.08 12.03 29.76
N LYS A 27 -13.22 11.17 29.24
CA LYS A 27 -12.55 10.14 30.06
C LYS A 27 -11.64 10.74 31.09
N ILE A 28 -10.87 11.78 30.74
CA ILE A 28 -9.98 12.48 31.67
C ILE A 28 -10.79 13.14 32.78
N VAL A 29 -11.86 13.84 32.45
CA VAL A 29 -12.76 14.46 33.45
C VAL A 29 -13.35 13.38 34.37
N THR A 30 -13.79 12.25 33.81
CA THR A 30 -14.34 11.14 34.60
C THR A 30 -13.28 10.56 35.57
N GLU A 31 -12.05 10.35 35.12
CA GLU A 31 -10.96 9.87 35.99
C GLU A 31 -10.62 10.89 37.06
N HIS A 32 -10.63 12.17 36.74
CA HIS A 32 -10.38 13.25 37.71
C HIS A 32 -11.44 13.27 38.81
N VAL A 33 -12.71 13.23 38.41
CA VAL A 33 -13.83 13.28 39.37
C VAL A 33 -13.91 12.03 40.25
N ARG A 34 -13.69 10.84 39.64
CA ARG A 34 -13.79 9.57 40.33
C ARG A 34 -12.61 9.29 41.28
N ASP A 35 -11.41 9.53 40.78
CA ASP A 35 -10.17 9.08 41.43
C ASP A 35 -9.39 10.21 42.09
N GLY A 36 -9.87 11.45 42.05
CA GLY A 36 -9.23 12.65 42.62
C GLY A 36 -7.86 12.96 42.01
N ARG A 37 -7.55 12.38 40.83
CA ARG A 37 -6.25 12.56 40.17
C ARG A 37 -6.17 13.93 39.51
N ALA A 38 -5.02 14.60 39.67
CA ALA A 38 -4.77 15.83 38.97
C ALA A 38 -4.88 15.65 37.46
N SER A 39 -5.49 16.64 36.79
CA SER A 39 -5.56 16.69 35.33
C SER A 39 -4.14 16.60 34.76
N THR A 40 -3.96 15.77 33.74
CA THR A 40 -2.71 15.73 32.99
C THR A 40 -2.70 16.89 32.00
N ASP A 41 -1.77 17.80 32.12
CA ASP A 41 -1.66 18.97 31.25
C ASP A 41 -1.35 18.60 29.80
N CYS A 42 -0.79 17.42 29.57
CA CYS A 42 -0.44 16.93 28.23
C CYS A 42 -0.71 15.43 28.10
N ILE A 43 -1.37 15.04 27.02
CA ILE A 43 -1.66 13.64 26.69
C ILE A 43 -0.66 13.18 25.64
N GLY A 44 0.17 12.20 26.01
CA GLY A 44 1.12 11.55 25.12
C GLY A 44 0.49 10.46 24.26
N SER A 45 1.22 10.00 23.23
CA SER A 45 0.80 8.94 22.34
C SER A 45 0.53 7.61 23.04
N GLU A 46 1.27 7.32 24.10
CA GLU A 46 1.17 6.11 24.93
C GLU A 46 -0.15 6.01 25.70
N GLN A 47 -0.82 7.15 25.93
CA GLN A 47 -2.10 7.20 26.64
C GLN A 47 -3.30 7.01 25.69
N LEU A 48 -3.09 7.16 24.37
CA LEU A 48 -4.20 7.10 23.40
C LEU A 48 -4.90 5.74 23.37
N GLU A 49 -4.17 4.64 23.51
CA GLU A 49 -4.77 3.30 23.53
C GLU A 49 -5.68 3.10 24.75
N LYS A 50 -5.29 3.63 25.90
CA LYS A 50 -6.15 3.61 27.09
C LYS A 50 -7.41 4.45 26.90
N LEU A 51 -7.28 5.60 26.24
CA LEU A 51 -8.37 6.57 26.08
C LEU A 51 -9.30 6.24 24.91
N LEU A 52 -8.77 5.79 23.79
CA LEU A 52 -9.54 5.56 22.55
C LEU A 52 -9.74 4.07 22.23
N GLY A 53 -8.94 3.18 22.80
CA GLY A 53 -8.90 1.75 22.50
C GLY A 53 -7.77 1.44 21.51
N VAL A 54 -7.76 0.21 20.98
CA VAL A 54 -6.78 -0.27 20.01
C VAL A 54 -6.75 0.64 18.79
N ARG A 55 -5.57 0.85 18.22
CA ARG A 55 -5.39 1.60 16.96
C ARG A 55 -6.26 1.00 15.88
N ARG A 56 -6.98 1.84 15.17
CA ARG A 56 -7.92 1.42 14.11
C ARG A 56 -7.25 1.33 12.75
N PHE A 57 -6.16 2.09 12.54
CA PHE A 57 -5.47 2.19 11.27
C PHE A 57 -3.96 2.07 11.48
N ASP A 58 -3.29 1.38 10.55
CA ASP A 58 -1.84 1.37 10.42
C ASP A 58 -1.46 2.39 9.34
N TYR A 59 -0.76 3.45 9.74
CA TYR A 59 -0.38 4.52 8.83
C TYR A 59 1.05 4.32 8.33
N GLY A 60 1.18 4.24 6.99
CA GLY A 60 2.49 4.34 6.33
C GLY A 60 3.46 3.19 6.67
N ARG A 61 2.97 2.00 6.94
CA ARG A 61 3.81 0.85 7.22
C ARG A 61 4.36 0.27 5.94
N ALA A 62 5.61 0.62 5.61
CA ALA A 62 6.38 -0.10 4.59
C ALA A 62 6.85 -1.43 5.15
N GLU A 63 7.05 -2.41 4.28
CA GLU A 63 7.68 -3.68 4.66
C GLU A 63 9.07 -3.43 5.26
N ALA A 64 9.46 -4.27 6.22
CA ALA A 64 10.75 -4.10 6.91
C ALA A 64 11.93 -4.56 6.04
N GLU A 65 11.70 -5.50 5.12
CA GLU A 65 12.74 -6.16 4.33
C GLU A 65 12.51 -5.99 2.83
N ASN A 66 13.60 -6.03 2.07
CA ASN A 66 13.54 -6.02 0.61
C ASN A 66 12.93 -7.34 0.11
N GLN A 67 11.96 -7.27 -0.78
CA GLN A 67 11.20 -8.42 -1.27
C GLN A 67 11.38 -8.59 -2.79
N ILE A 68 11.42 -9.85 -3.23
CA ILE A 68 11.37 -10.18 -4.65
C ILE A 68 9.91 -10.15 -5.11
N GLY A 69 9.65 -9.44 -6.21
CA GLY A 69 8.32 -9.35 -6.79
C GLY A 69 7.34 -8.44 -6.05
N GLN A 70 7.78 -7.73 -5.00
CA GLN A 70 6.94 -6.81 -4.25
C GLN A 70 7.44 -5.37 -4.38
N VAL A 71 6.54 -4.46 -4.69
CA VAL A 71 6.81 -3.03 -4.89
C VAL A 71 5.82 -2.20 -4.09
N THR A 72 6.32 -1.14 -3.47
CA THR A 72 5.46 -0.13 -2.86
C THR A 72 5.13 0.94 -3.89
N GLY A 73 3.86 1.05 -4.24
CA GLY A 73 3.30 2.14 -5.03
C GLY A 73 2.72 3.24 -4.15
N LEU A 74 2.32 4.34 -4.77
CA LEU A 74 1.63 5.44 -4.12
C LEU A 74 0.24 5.59 -4.73
N ALA A 75 -0.77 5.67 -3.87
CA ALA A 75 -2.15 5.92 -4.25
C ALA A 75 -2.66 7.21 -3.59
N TRP A 76 -3.48 7.95 -4.33
CA TRP A 76 -4.24 9.05 -3.77
C TRP A 76 -5.67 8.60 -3.49
N THR A 77 -6.20 8.97 -2.33
CA THR A 77 -7.58 8.70 -1.93
C THR A 77 -8.26 9.96 -1.43
N GLN A 78 -9.57 9.95 -1.29
CA GLN A 78 -10.32 11.09 -0.75
C GLN A 78 -9.91 11.45 0.69
N VAL A 79 -9.26 10.54 1.38
CA VAL A 79 -8.80 10.72 2.78
C VAL A 79 -7.27 10.93 2.88
N GLY A 80 -6.59 11.09 1.76
CA GLY A 80 -5.14 11.35 1.70
C GLY A 80 -4.37 10.34 0.88
N GLY A 81 -3.05 10.40 0.96
CA GLY A 81 -2.15 9.46 0.30
C GLY A 81 -2.06 8.14 1.07
N GLU A 82 -1.98 7.04 0.32
CA GLU A 82 -1.79 5.69 0.86
C GLU A 82 -0.67 4.96 0.13
N LEU A 83 -0.06 4.00 0.83
CA LEU A 83 0.86 3.06 0.22
C LEU A 83 0.05 1.94 -0.44
N LEU A 84 0.42 1.61 -1.66
CA LEU A 84 -0.19 0.54 -2.45
C LEU A 84 0.84 -0.57 -2.65
N THR A 85 0.62 -1.72 -2.07
CA THR A 85 1.47 -2.88 -2.34
C THR A 85 1.12 -3.48 -3.69
N ILE A 86 2.13 -3.74 -4.51
CA ILE A 86 2.01 -4.43 -5.80
C ILE A 86 2.85 -5.69 -5.70
N GLU A 87 2.24 -6.83 -5.89
CA GLU A 87 2.88 -8.14 -5.80
C GLU A 87 2.91 -8.82 -7.17
N SER A 88 4.00 -9.50 -7.48
CA SER A 88 4.14 -10.29 -8.69
C SER A 88 4.76 -11.63 -8.38
N ALA A 89 4.24 -12.68 -8.98
CA ALA A 89 4.77 -14.03 -8.91
C ALA A 89 4.93 -14.62 -10.31
N ALA A 90 5.98 -15.40 -10.50
CA ALA A 90 6.20 -16.21 -11.68
C ALA A 90 6.19 -17.68 -11.28
N ILE A 91 5.32 -18.47 -11.88
CA ILE A 91 5.19 -19.89 -11.62
C ILE A 91 5.34 -20.66 -12.94
N PRO A 92 5.88 -21.89 -12.94
CA PRO A 92 5.92 -22.70 -14.14
C PRO A 92 4.54 -22.84 -14.77
N GLY A 93 4.43 -22.55 -16.08
CA GLY A 93 3.13 -22.50 -16.74
C GLY A 93 3.24 -22.41 -18.26
N LYS A 94 2.22 -21.82 -18.89
CA LYS A 94 2.09 -21.75 -20.36
C LYS A 94 1.93 -20.29 -20.85
N GLY A 95 2.35 -19.30 -20.07
CA GLY A 95 2.29 -17.90 -20.43
C GLY A 95 0.99 -17.18 -20.08
N ARG A 96 0.23 -17.67 -19.12
CA ARG A 96 -0.99 -16.99 -18.64
C ARG A 96 -0.60 -15.75 -17.84
N VAL A 97 -1.41 -14.71 -17.97
CA VAL A 97 -1.33 -13.51 -17.13
C VAL A 97 -2.56 -13.47 -16.24
N ILE A 98 -2.32 -13.66 -14.95
CA ILE A 98 -3.36 -13.65 -13.93
C ILE A 98 -3.32 -12.29 -13.24
N LYS A 99 -4.47 -11.66 -13.09
CA LYS A 99 -4.61 -10.32 -12.48
C LYS A 99 -5.66 -10.40 -11.38
N THR A 100 -5.31 -9.95 -10.18
CA THR A 100 -6.23 -9.94 -9.03
C THR A 100 -6.07 -8.67 -8.21
N GLY A 101 -7.08 -8.30 -7.42
CA GLY A 101 -7.07 -7.12 -6.56
C GLY A 101 -8.09 -6.05 -6.95
N SER A 102 -9.17 -6.42 -7.67
CA SER A 102 -10.22 -5.49 -8.13
C SER A 102 -9.67 -4.34 -8.96
N LEU A 103 -8.89 -4.70 -10.00
CA LEU A 103 -8.20 -3.77 -10.90
C LEU A 103 -9.14 -3.30 -12.01
N GLY A 104 -9.29 -1.99 -12.16
CA GLY A 104 -10.01 -1.38 -13.27
C GLY A 104 -9.27 -1.50 -14.61
N ASP A 105 -9.93 -1.05 -15.68
CA ASP A 105 -9.45 -1.26 -17.05
C ASP A 105 -8.11 -0.57 -17.31
N VAL A 106 -7.89 0.64 -16.81
CA VAL A 106 -6.64 1.39 -17.00
C VAL A 106 -5.46 0.67 -16.32
N MET A 107 -5.65 0.12 -15.13
CA MET A 107 -4.62 -0.70 -14.48
C MET A 107 -4.36 -2.00 -15.23
N GLN A 108 -5.36 -2.62 -15.81
CA GLN A 108 -5.20 -3.82 -16.63
C GLN A 108 -4.42 -3.54 -17.92
N GLU A 109 -4.66 -2.40 -18.57
CA GLU A 109 -3.87 -1.92 -19.72
C GLU A 109 -2.42 -1.64 -19.31
N SER A 110 -2.20 -1.02 -18.15
CA SER A 110 -0.85 -0.79 -17.61
C SER A 110 -0.07 -2.09 -17.40
N ILE A 111 -0.72 -3.16 -16.97
CA ILE A 111 -0.10 -4.50 -16.88
C ILE A 111 0.32 -5.00 -18.27
N GLN A 112 -0.51 -4.83 -19.30
CA GLN A 112 -0.17 -5.24 -20.66
C GLN A 112 1.01 -4.44 -21.21
N ALA A 113 1.03 -3.13 -20.98
CA ALA A 113 2.15 -2.27 -21.35
C ALA A 113 3.44 -2.69 -20.64
N ALA A 114 3.39 -2.93 -19.33
CA ALA A 114 4.52 -3.41 -18.53
C ALA A 114 5.08 -4.74 -19.05
N LEU A 115 4.22 -5.71 -19.34
CA LEU A 115 4.62 -7.00 -19.94
C LEU A 115 5.31 -6.82 -21.29
N THR A 116 4.78 -5.93 -22.13
CA THR A 116 5.38 -5.63 -23.43
C THR A 116 6.77 -5.01 -23.29
N VAL A 117 6.93 -4.06 -22.35
CA VAL A 117 8.24 -3.45 -22.05
C VAL A 117 9.23 -4.50 -21.54
N VAL A 118 8.84 -5.34 -20.60
CA VAL A 118 9.70 -6.40 -20.05
C VAL A 118 10.13 -7.38 -21.16
N ARG A 119 9.18 -7.80 -22.02
CA ARG A 119 9.51 -8.70 -23.16
C ARG A 119 10.44 -8.06 -24.15
N SER A 120 10.21 -6.82 -24.55
CA SER A 120 11.05 -6.09 -25.51
C SER A 120 12.47 -5.88 -24.99
N ARG A 121 12.63 -5.72 -23.68
CA ARG A 121 13.92 -5.48 -23.00
C ARG A 121 14.50 -6.70 -22.30
N ALA A 122 13.92 -7.88 -22.46
CA ALA A 122 14.31 -9.10 -21.74
C ALA A 122 15.83 -9.37 -21.82
N LYS A 123 16.45 -9.23 -23.00
CA LYS A 123 17.89 -9.42 -23.17
C LYS A 123 18.72 -8.42 -22.33
N ALA A 124 18.34 -7.16 -22.32
CA ALA A 124 19.05 -6.11 -21.57
C ALA A 124 18.87 -6.29 -20.05
N LEU A 125 17.74 -6.85 -19.62
CA LEU A 125 17.42 -7.14 -18.23
C LEU A 125 17.97 -8.48 -17.72
N GLY A 126 18.63 -9.26 -18.59
CA GLY A 126 19.12 -10.61 -18.24
C GLY A 126 18.00 -11.64 -18.07
N ILE A 127 16.82 -11.36 -18.58
CA ILE A 127 15.65 -12.25 -18.52
C ILE A 127 15.66 -13.19 -19.72
N ARG A 128 15.30 -14.45 -19.52
CA ARG A 128 15.16 -15.44 -20.59
C ARG A 128 14.09 -14.98 -21.58
N LYS A 129 14.36 -15.14 -22.89
CA LYS A 129 13.46 -14.70 -23.96
C LYS A 129 12.11 -15.44 -23.97
N ASP A 130 12.11 -16.67 -23.51
CA ASP A 130 10.99 -17.61 -23.50
C ASP A 130 10.19 -17.57 -22.18
N PHE A 131 10.55 -16.68 -21.24
CA PHE A 131 9.89 -16.61 -19.92
C PHE A 131 8.36 -16.53 -20.01
N HIS A 132 7.85 -15.85 -21.05
CA HIS A 132 6.42 -15.67 -21.29
C HIS A 132 5.72 -16.92 -21.87
N GLN A 133 6.45 -17.98 -22.19
CA GLN A 133 5.91 -19.26 -22.65
C GLN A 133 6.03 -20.34 -21.58
N GLU A 134 7.00 -20.20 -20.68
CA GLU A 134 7.33 -21.19 -19.66
C GLU A 134 6.81 -20.82 -18.27
N ASN A 135 6.38 -19.55 -18.06
CA ASN A 135 5.85 -19.11 -16.79
C ASN A 135 4.48 -18.46 -16.94
N ASP A 136 3.59 -18.80 -16.05
CA ASP A 136 2.40 -18.00 -15.77
C ASP A 136 2.81 -16.86 -14.82
N LEU A 137 2.37 -15.65 -15.10
CA LEU A 137 2.67 -14.45 -14.33
C LEU A 137 1.40 -14.01 -13.59
N HIS A 138 1.51 -13.84 -12.29
CA HIS A 138 0.41 -13.36 -11.47
C HIS A 138 0.77 -11.99 -10.89
N ILE A 139 -0.05 -10.99 -11.16
CA ILE A 139 0.03 -9.66 -10.56
C ILE A 139 -1.16 -9.50 -9.62
N HIS A 140 -0.86 -9.18 -8.37
CA HIS A 140 -1.85 -8.97 -7.33
C HIS A 140 -1.66 -7.60 -6.67
N VAL A 141 -2.76 -6.91 -6.44
CA VAL A 141 -2.76 -5.69 -5.64
C VAL A 141 -3.71 -5.91 -4.47
N PRO A 142 -3.20 -6.08 -3.24
CA PRO A 142 -4.00 -6.38 -2.04
C PRO A 142 -5.15 -5.40 -1.79
N GLU A 143 -5.99 -5.73 -0.81
CA GLU A 143 -7.24 -5.03 -0.50
C GLU A 143 -8.28 -5.12 -1.64
N GLY A 144 -8.59 -6.34 -2.09
CA GLY A 144 -9.52 -6.61 -3.19
C GLY A 144 -10.95 -6.07 -3.01
N ALA A 145 -11.34 -5.72 -1.79
CA ALA A 145 -12.63 -5.08 -1.50
C ALA A 145 -12.69 -3.60 -1.98
N THR A 146 -11.52 -2.97 -2.19
CA THR A 146 -11.43 -1.59 -2.67
C THR A 146 -11.08 -1.59 -4.16
N PRO A 147 -11.98 -1.15 -5.05
CA PRO A 147 -11.66 -1.00 -6.47
C PRO A 147 -10.50 -0.03 -6.67
N LYS A 148 -9.56 -0.41 -7.53
CA LYS A 148 -8.36 0.39 -7.84
C LYS A 148 -8.28 0.58 -9.35
N ASP A 149 -8.05 1.82 -9.79
CA ASP A 149 -7.81 2.13 -11.19
C ASP A 149 -6.85 3.31 -11.35
N GLY A 150 -6.25 3.41 -12.53
CA GLY A 150 -5.39 4.50 -12.91
C GLY A 150 -4.03 4.05 -13.49
N PRO A 151 -3.35 4.92 -14.26
CA PRO A 151 -2.11 4.59 -14.96
C PRO A 151 -0.87 4.62 -14.04
N SER A 152 -0.95 5.28 -12.90
CA SER A 152 0.21 5.60 -12.04
C SER A 152 0.87 4.40 -11.37
N ALA A 153 0.25 3.23 -11.37
CA ALA A 153 0.83 1.99 -10.87
C ALA A 153 1.71 1.25 -11.91
N GLY A 154 1.73 1.70 -13.17
CA GLY A 154 2.38 0.99 -14.26
C GLY A 154 3.87 0.75 -14.05
N VAL A 155 4.62 1.75 -13.58
CA VAL A 155 6.05 1.59 -13.28
C VAL A 155 6.28 0.59 -12.14
N GLY A 156 5.43 0.60 -11.12
CA GLY A 156 5.48 -0.37 -10.02
C GLY A 156 5.22 -1.80 -10.50
N MET A 157 4.22 -2.00 -11.35
CA MET A 157 3.92 -3.30 -11.96
C MET A 157 5.07 -3.81 -12.83
N CYS A 158 5.66 -2.94 -13.63
CA CYS A 158 6.85 -3.28 -14.44
C CYS A 158 8.03 -3.69 -13.56
N THR A 159 8.30 -2.93 -12.51
CA THR A 159 9.39 -3.22 -11.56
C THR A 159 9.16 -4.53 -10.81
N ALA A 160 7.94 -4.81 -10.37
CA ALA A 160 7.59 -6.08 -9.72
C ALA A 160 7.81 -7.28 -10.65
N LEU A 161 7.41 -7.17 -11.92
CA LEU A 161 7.65 -8.19 -12.95
C LEU A 161 9.15 -8.40 -13.21
N VAL A 162 9.92 -7.33 -13.36
CA VAL A 162 11.38 -7.44 -13.54
C VAL A 162 12.01 -8.10 -12.32
N SER A 163 11.62 -7.70 -11.12
CA SER A 163 12.14 -8.26 -9.87
C SER A 163 11.92 -9.77 -9.78
N VAL A 164 10.70 -10.24 -10.02
CA VAL A 164 10.39 -11.68 -9.93
C VAL A 164 11.08 -12.50 -11.01
N LEU A 165 11.26 -11.94 -12.22
CA LEU A 165 11.90 -12.63 -13.33
C LEU A 165 13.44 -12.65 -13.26
N THR A 166 14.03 -11.70 -12.54
CA THR A 166 15.49 -11.61 -12.32
C THR A 166 15.94 -12.17 -10.98
N GLY A 167 15.01 -12.35 -10.02
CA GLY A 167 15.33 -12.71 -8.64
C GLY A 167 15.99 -11.57 -7.85
N ILE A 168 15.93 -10.32 -8.35
CA ILE A 168 16.52 -9.16 -7.69
C ILE A 168 15.48 -8.51 -6.79
N PRO A 169 15.71 -8.41 -5.45
CA PRO A 169 14.75 -7.83 -4.55
C PRO A 169 14.60 -6.32 -4.75
N VAL A 170 13.39 -5.83 -4.58
CA VAL A 170 13.08 -4.39 -4.58
C VAL A 170 13.33 -3.81 -3.18
N LYS A 171 13.87 -2.60 -3.12
CA LYS A 171 14.12 -1.92 -1.85
C LYS A 171 12.82 -1.56 -1.15
N SER A 172 12.66 -1.99 0.09
CA SER A 172 11.46 -1.75 0.91
C SER A 172 11.24 -0.28 1.26
N ASN A 173 12.30 0.51 1.31
CA ASN A 173 12.27 1.95 1.62
C ASN A 173 12.07 2.85 0.39
N VAL A 174 11.70 2.28 -0.76
CA VAL A 174 11.43 3.01 -2.00
C VAL A 174 9.98 2.79 -2.39
N ALA A 175 9.25 3.89 -2.57
CA ALA A 175 7.93 3.88 -3.19
C ALA A 175 8.00 4.55 -4.55
N MET A 176 7.18 4.10 -5.49
CA MET A 176 7.18 4.62 -6.85
C MET A 176 5.78 4.87 -7.39
N THR A 177 5.67 5.83 -8.27
CA THR A 177 4.45 6.14 -9.01
C THR A 177 4.82 6.62 -10.41
N GLY A 178 4.07 6.23 -11.40
CA GLY A 178 4.28 6.65 -12.78
C GLY A 178 3.61 5.72 -13.78
N GLU A 179 3.27 6.30 -14.91
CA GLU A 179 2.78 5.56 -16.06
C GLU A 179 3.91 4.83 -16.76
N ILE A 180 3.63 3.64 -17.29
CA ILE A 180 4.54 2.89 -18.14
C ILE A 180 4.17 3.08 -19.61
N THR A 181 5.14 3.40 -20.44
CA THR A 181 4.98 3.51 -21.88
C THR A 181 5.89 2.51 -22.60
N LEU A 182 5.64 2.28 -23.89
CA LEU A 182 6.43 1.30 -24.68
C LEU A 182 7.83 1.79 -25.11
N ARG A 183 8.16 3.04 -24.79
CA ARG A 183 9.46 3.67 -25.17
C ARG A 183 10.53 3.48 -24.12
#